data_bb14f847973eb901d0555e6e83c67366
#
_entry.id   bb14f847973eb901d0555e6e83c67366
#
_cell.length_a   1.000
_cell.length_b   1.000
_cell.length_c   1.000
_cell.angle_alpha   90.00
_cell.angle_beta   90.00
_cell.angle_gamma   90.00
#
_symmetry.space_group_name_H-M   'P 1'
#
loop_
_entity.id
_entity.type
_entity.pdbx_description
1 polymer ?
#
loop_
_entity_poly.entity_id
_entity_poly.type
_entity_poly.pdbx_seq_one_letter_code
_entity_poly.pdbx_strand_id
1 'polypeptide(L)'
;NIAFDDFAKVDLRIGKILDCKKVEKSRKLLQLTIDIGEKEPRNIFSGIAAYYKPEDLIGRLTVVVANLEPRKMMGSFSQGMLLSASDGADTPSGLYLLEPFPGARPGMRLH
;
A
#
# COMPACT_ATOMS: atom_id res chain seq x y z
N ASN A 1 -20.33 8.13 13.39
CA ASN A 1 -20.28 6.66 13.29
C ASN A 1 -20.80 6.20 11.93
N ILE A 2 -20.29 5.07 11.47
CA ILE A 2 -20.76 4.43 10.25
C ILE A 2 -21.34 3.06 10.57
N ALA A 3 -22.21 2.56 9.70
CA ALA A 3 -22.73 1.21 9.81
C ALA A 3 -21.68 0.20 9.34
N PHE A 4 -21.79 -1.03 9.82
CA PHE A 4 -20.87 -2.10 9.39
C PHE A 4 -20.90 -2.28 7.88
N ASP A 5 -22.06 -2.15 7.25
CA ASP A 5 -22.19 -2.28 5.79
C ASP A 5 -21.34 -1.26 5.04
N ASP A 6 -21.14 -0.08 5.60
CA ASP A 6 -20.28 0.94 4.98
C ASP A 6 -18.81 0.50 5.02
N PHE A 7 -18.38 -0.04 6.15
CA PHE A 7 -17.03 -0.60 6.26
C PHE A 7 -16.83 -1.79 5.32
N ALA A 8 -17.84 -2.63 5.19
CA ALA A 8 -17.76 -3.84 4.37
C ALA A 8 -17.58 -3.54 2.87
N LYS A 9 -17.85 -2.30 2.44
CA LYS A 9 -17.60 -1.89 1.05
C LYS A 9 -16.12 -1.73 0.74
N VAL A 10 -15.28 -1.52 1.75
CA VAL A 10 -13.85 -1.35 1.56
C VAL A 10 -13.19 -2.71 1.60
N ASP A 11 -12.48 -3.06 0.52
CA ASP A 11 -11.77 -4.34 0.43
C ASP A 11 -10.32 -4.14 0.83
N LEU A 12 -9.99 -4.54 2.05
CA LEU A 12 -8.64 -4.47 2.60
C LEU A 12 -7.99 -5.84 2.52
N ARG A 13 -6.81 -5.91 1.93
CA ARG A 13 -6.09 -7.18 1.73
C ARG A 13 -4.67 -7.10 2.27
N ILE A 14 -4.18 -8.23 2.76
CA ILE A 14 -2.76 -8.38 3.02
C ILE A 14 -2.05 -8.47 1.68
N GLY A 15 -1.00 -7.68 1.51
CA GLY A 15 -0.16 -7.72 0.32
C GLY A 15 1.28 -7.96 0.69
N LYS A 16 2.00 -8.70 -0.15
CA LYS A 16 3.44 -8.89 -0.03
C LYS A 16 4.14 -7.99 -1.02
N ILE A 17 5.05 -7.18 -0.54
CA ILE A 17 5.85 -6.29 -1.38
C ILE A 17 6.92 -7.13 -2.07
N LEU A 18 6.73 -7.36 -3.37
CA LEU A 18 7.66 -8.16 -4.17
C LEU A 18 8.84 -7.33 -4.66
N ASP A 19 8.59 -6.07 -4.98
CA ASP A 19 9.60 -5.14 -5.44
C ASP A 19 9.22 -3.73 -5.03
N CYS A 20 10.23 -2.88 -4.90
CA CYS A 20 10.02 -1.49 -4.52
C CYS A 20 11.18 -0.66 -5.06
N LYS A 21 10.86 0.48 -5.68
CA LYS A 21 11.89 1.33 -6.25
C LYS A 21 11.48 2.80 -6.19
N LYS A 22 12.49 3.66 -6.20
CA LYS A 22 12.27 5.09 -6.30
C LYS A 22 11.76 5.44 -7.69
N VAL A 23 10.91 6.47 -7.76
CA VAL A 23 10.41 7.00 -9.03
C VAL A 23 11.33 8.15 -9.42
N GLU A 24 11.97 8.04 -10.57
CA GLU A 24 13.02 8.97 -11.00
C GLU A 24 12.56 10.42 -11.03
N LYS A 25 11.33 10.66 -11.46
CA LYS A 25 10.78 12.01 -11.62
C LYS A 25 9.97 12.48 -10.41
N SER A 26 10.04 11.77 -9.30
CA SER A 26 9.30 12.14 -8.09
C SER A 26 10.18 11.96 -6.86
N ARG A 27 10.15 12.94 -5.96
CA ARG A 27 10.84 12.85 -4.68
C ARG A 27 9.98 12.18 -3.61
N LYS A 28 8.66 12.11 -3.86
CA LYS A 28 7.69 11.66 -2.85
C LYS A 28 7.31 10.21 -3.02
N LEU A 29 7.33 9.70 -4.27
CA LEU A 29 6.73 8.41 -4.58
C LEU A 29 7.75 7.29 -4.57
N LEU A 30 7.33 6.16 -3.99
CA LEU A 30 7.89 4.84 -4.29
C LEU A 30 6.92 4.10 -5.19
N GLN A 31 7.46 3.27 -6.08
CA GLN A 31 6.69 2.36 -6.90
C GLN A 31 6.85 0.96 -6.36
N LEU A 32 5.73 0.33 -6.02
CA LEU A 32 5.73 -0.98 -5.40
C LEU A 32 4.99 -1.98 -6.28
N THR A 33 5.54 -3.19 -6.35
CA THR A 33 4.89 -4.34 -6.98
C THR A 33 4.44 -5.24 -5.85
N ILE A 34 3.12 -5.43 -5.72
CA ILE A 34 2.54 -6.06 -4.53
C ILE A 34 1.63 -7.22 -4.93
N ASP A 35 1.90 -8.38 -4.35
CA ASP A 35 1.07 -9.57 -4.47
C ASP A 35 -0.04 -9.50 -3.42
N ILE A 36 -1.30 -9.42 -3.87
CA ILE A 36 -2.47 -9.46 -2.98
C ILE A 36 -3.29 -10.73 -3.19
N GLY A 37 -2.65 -11.81 -3.65
CA GLY A 37 -3.31 -13.09 -3.84
C GLY A 37 -4.05 -13.23 -5.15
N GLU A 38 -3.83 -12.32 -6.09
CA GLU A 38 -4.39 -12.38 -7.44
C GLU A 38 -3.39 -13.03 -8.40
N LYS A 39 -3.86 -13.31 -9.62
CA LYS A 39 -3.02 -13.91 -10.65
C LYS A 39 -1.80 -13.06 -10.99
N GLU A 40 -2.00 -11.74 -11.07
CA GLU A 40 -0.93 -10.79 -11.36
C GLU A 40 -0.71 -9.85 -10.17
N PRO A 41 0.53 -9.48 -9.87
CA PRO A 41 0.77 -8.48 -8.84
C PRO A 41 0.28 -7.11 -9.28
N ARG A 42 0.01 -6.26 -8.30
CA ARG A 42 -0.45 -4.90 -8.54
C ARG A 42 0.70 -3.92 -8.53
N ASN A 43 0.59 -2.90 -9.37
CA ASN A 43 1.49 -1.76 -9.37
C ASN A 43 0.86 -0.65 -8.51
N ILE A 44 1.56 -0.24 -7.46
CA ILE A 44 1.04 0.77 -6.53
C ILE A 44 2.09 1.84 -6.31
N PHE A 45 1.70 3.10 -6.47
CA PHE A 45 2.52 4.24 -6.09
C PHE A 45 2.10 4.73 -4.72
N SER A 46 3.07 5.07 -3.88
CA SER A 46 2.79 5.57 -2.53
C SER A 46 3.76 6.68 -2.17
N GLY A 47 3.24 7.73 -1.54
CA GLY A 47 4.01 8.92 -1.18
C GLY A 47 4.85 8.73 0.08
N ILE A 48 5.65 7.67 0.14
CA ILE A 48 6.38 7.28 1.34
C ILE A 48 7.90 7.32 1.17
N ALA A 49 8.39 7.88 0.07
CA ALA A 49 9.82 7.87 -0.23
C ALA A 49 10.67 8.60 0.81
N ALA A 50 10.10 9.59 1.50
CA ALA A 50 10.81 10.32 2.55
C ALA A 50 10.99 9.50 3.83
N TYR A 51 10.24 8.42 4.00
CA TYR A 51 10.16 7.66 5.25
C TYR A 51 10.72 6.25 5.16
N TYR A 52 10.83 5.70 3.95
CA TYR A 52 11.25 4.30 3.75
C TYR A 52 12.24 4.19 2.60
N LYS A 53 13.25 3.35 2.80
CA LYS A 53 14.14 2.92 1.73
C LYS A 53 13.52 1.71 1.03
N PRO A 54 13.53 1.65 -0.31
CA PRO A 54 12.96 0.52 -1.02
C PRO A 54 13.44 -0.84 -0.53
N GLU A 55 14.72 -0.99 -0.28
CA GLU A 55 15.32 -2.26 0.16
C GLU A 55 14.81 -2.72 1.52
N ASP A 56 14.30 -1.82 2.35
CA ASP A 56 13.77 -2.17 3.66
C ASP A 56 12.33 -2.69 3.59
N LEU A 57 11.67 -2.53 2.45
CA LEU A 57 10.27 -2.92 2.28
C LEU A 57 10.10 -4.22 1.52
N ILE A 58 11.05 -4.59 0.68
CA ILE A 58 10.93 -5.79 -0.17
C ILE A 58 10.82 -7.03 0.71
N GLY A 59 9.81 -7.85 0.43
CA GLY A 59 9.53 -9.07 1.17
C GLY A 59 8.60 -8.89 2.36
N ARG A 60 8.26 -7.64 2.71
CA ARG A 60 7.40 -7.34 3.87
C ARG A 60 5.93 -7.46 3.48
N LEU A 61 5.10 -7.78 4.48
CA LEU A 61 3.65 -7.78 4.32
C LEU A 61 3.10 -6.43 4.79
N THR A 62 2.06 -5.96 4.09
CA THR A 62 1.38 -4.72 4.47
C THR A 62 -0.09 -4.81 4.11
N VAL A 63 -0.84 -3.74 4.33
CA VAL A 63 -2.27 -3.70 4.06
C VAL A 63 -2.55 -2.82 2.86
N VAL A 64 -3.32 -3.36 1.91
CA VAL A 64 -3.66 -2.70 0.66
C VAL A 64 -5.17 -2.49 0.59
N VAL A 65 -5.59 -1.28 0.24
CA VAL A 65 -6.98 -1.01 -0.15
C VAL A 65 -7.12 -1.45 -1.60
N ALA A 66 -7.84 -2.55 -1.83
CA ALA A 66 -7.81 -3.26 -3.10
C ALA A 66 -8.88 -2.82 -4.09
N ASN A 67 -9.94 -2.17 -3.64
CA ASN A 67 -11.07 -1.85 -4.51
C ASN A 67 -11.30 -0.36 -4.77
N LEU A 68 -10.21 0.41 -4.75
CA LEU A 68 -10.24 1.78 -5.25
C LEU A 68 -10.08 1.76 -6.77
N GLU A 69 -10.69 2.74 -7.43
CA GLU A 69 -10.45 2.91 -8.86
C GLU A 69 -8.97 3.22 -9.12
N PRO A 70 -8.38 2.59 -10.14
CA PRO A 70 -6.98 2.89 -10.49
C PRO A 70 -6.79 4.37 -10.81
N ARG A 71 -5.67 4.93 -10.34
CA ARG A 71 -5.31 6.33 -10.60
C ARG A 71 -4.13 6.38 -11.54
N LYS A 72 -4.24 7.22 -12.56
CA LYS A 72 -3.11 7.44 -13.47
C LYS A 72 -2.05 8.30 -12.78
N MET A 73 -0.84 7.78 -12.67
CA MET A 73 0.29 8.44 -12.03
C MET A 73 1.57 8.07 -12.77
N MET A 74 2.42 9.06 -13.03
CA MET A 74 3.76 8.83 -13.60
C MET A 74 3.75 7.93 -14.84
N GLY A 75 2.75 8.09 -15.71
CA GLY A 75 2.66 7.35 -16.96
C GLY A 75 2.08 5.94 -16.86
N SER A 76 1.66 5.52 -15.68
CA SER A 76 0.98 4.22 -15.51
C SER A 76 -0.14 4.36 -14.47
N PHE A 77 -0.72 3.23 -14.06
CA PHE A 77 -1.83 3.25 -13.10
C PHE A 77 -1.40 2.71 -11.76
N SER A 78 -1.79 3.42 -10.68
CA SER A 78 -1.72 2.90 -9.33
C SER A 78 -3.00 2.11 -9.06
N GLN A 79 -2.84 0.83 -8.72
CA GLN A 79 -3.95 -0.14 -8.61
C GLN A 79 -4.28 -0.45 -7.15
N GLY A 80 -4.28 0.56 -6.31
CA GLY A 80 -4.58 0.43 -4.90
C GLY A 80 -3.86 1.46 -4.08
N MET A 81 -4.02 1.35 -2.77
CA MET A 81 -3.43 2.29 -1.83
C MET A 81 -2.93 1.53 -0.61
N LEU A 82 -1.76 1.91 -0.09
CA LEU A 82 -1.27 1.39 1.19
C LEU A 82 -1.90 2.18 2.33
N LEU A 83 -2.18 1.50 3.42
CA LEU A 83 -2.60 2.15 4.66
C LEU A 83 -1.37 2.49 5.50
N SER A 84 -1.40 3.66 6.10
CA SER A 84 -0.35 4.08 7.02
C SER A 84 -0.94 4.94 8.12
N ALA A 85 -0.22 5.02 9.22
CA ALA A 85 -0.59 5.86 10.36
C ALA A 85 0.40 7.01 10.46
N SER A 86 -0.12 8.21 10.71
CA SER A 86 0.70 9.40 10.94
C SER A 86 -0.11 10.38 11.82
N ASP A 87 0.50 11.53 12.12
CA ASP A 87 -0.20 12.58 12.89
C ASP A 87 -1.15 13.42 12.03
N GLY A 88 -1.23 13.13 10.72
CA GLY A 88 -2.13 13.84 9.81
C GLY A 88 -1.62 15.18 9.30
N ALA A 89 -0.41 15.58 9.65
CA ALA A 89 0.19 16.81 9.12
C ALA A 89 0.53 16.65 7.63
N ASP A 90 0.65 17.78 6.91
CA ASP A 90 1.04 17.79 5.50
C ASP A 90 2.40 17.13 5.30
N THR A 91 3.32 17.36 6.24
CA THR A 91 4.63 16.74 6.23
C THR A 91 4.86 16.12 7.60
N PRO A 92 4.29 14.92 7.83
CA PRO A 92 4.41 14.29 9.15
C PRO A 92 5.86 13.94 9.48
N SER A 93 6.19 13.98 10.78
CA SER A 93 7.52 13.62 11.26
C SER A 93 7.77 12.12 11.18
N GLY A 94 6.72 11.31 11.09
CA GLY A 94 6.80 9.86 10.91
C GLY A 94 5.58 9.33 10.21
N LEU A 95 5.78 8.26 9.45
CA LEU A 95 4.70 7.59 8.73
C LEU A 95 4.92 6.09 8.85
N TYR A 96 3.90 5.40 9.33
CA TYR A 96 4.04 4.00 9.74
C TYR A 96 3.10 3.10 8.93
N LEU A 97 3.68 2.25 8.10
CA LEU A 97 2.93 1.22 7.38
C LEU A 97 2.44 0.17 8.37
N LEU A 98 1.37 -0.53 8.01
CA LEU A 98 0.79 -1.57 8.84
C LEU A 98 1.32 -2.93 8.44
N GLU A 99 1.64 -3.77 9.42
CA GLU A 99 2.06 -5.15 9.19
C GLU A 99 1.18 -6.09 10.01
N PRO A 100 0.82 -7.28 9.48
CA PRO A 100 0.10 -8.27 10.26
C PRO A 100 1.03 -9.01 11.21
N PHE A 101 0.46 -9.64 12.22
CA PHE A 101 1.21 -10.63 13.00
C PHE A 101 1.68 -11.77 12.09
N PRO A 102 2.75 -12.49 12.50
CA PRO A 102 3.26 -13.59 11.70
C PRO A 102 2.21 -14.66 11.40
N GLY A 103 2.22 -15.18 10.18
CA GLY A 103 1.31 -16.21 9.73
C GLY A 103 0.30 -15.75 8.71
N ALA A 104 0.12 -14.45 8.54
CA ALA A 104 -0.77 -13.95 7.49
C ALA A 104 -0.15 -14.16 6.11
N ARG A 105 -1.00 -14.30 5.10
CA ARG A 105 -0.60 -14.53 3.72
C ARG A 105 -1.23 -13.51 2.78
N PRO A 106 -0.59 -13.25 1.63
CA PRO A 106 -1.15 -12.34 0.63
C PRO A 106 -2.56 -12.75 0.22
N GLY A 107 -3.44 -11.77 0.08
CA GLY A 107 -4.82 -12.00 -0.30
C GLY A 107 -5.79 -12.21 0.85
N MET A 108 -5.30 -12.44 2.06
CA MET A 108 -6.18 -12.50 3.23
C MET A 108 -6.86 -11.16 3.43
N ARG A 109 -8.18 -11.20 3.64
CA ARG A 109 -8.97 -9.99 3.81
C ARG A 109 -9.01 -9.56 5.26
N LEU A 110 -8.90 -8.27 5.49
CA LEU A 110 -9.15 -7.67 6.79
C LEU A 110 -10.65 -7.47 6.98
N HIS A 111 -11.10 -7.73 8.19
CA HIS A 111 -12.53 -7.61 8.48
C HIS A 111 -12.77 -7.29 9.96
#